data_f938dcd2f5ccca7fa7691b114ef075db
#
_entry.id   f938dcd2f5ccca7fa7691b114ef075db
#
_cell.length_a   1.000
_cell.length_b   1.000
_cell.length_c   1.000
_cell.angle_alpha   90.00
_cell.angle_beta   90.00
_cell.angle_gamma   90.00
#
_symmetry.space_group_name_H-M   'P 1'
#
loop_
_entity.id
_entity.type
_entity.pdbx_description
1 polymer ?
#
loop_
_entity_poly.entity_id
_entity_poly.type
_entity_poly.pdbx_seq_one_letter_code
_entity_poly.pdbx_strand_id
1 'polypeptide(L)'
;MLPIRLQQLPRFLRQTAERSRLLRQPLARQPLFRLCYFSCQSYFRYLYCALHSLQAVAGGLRIEVLVFSDTDQPLSAAQIEILRDLVPGIRVIPWPKSMGWGAVQIGHIWRAYALAVEGLEDGDVVARIDSDVFFFNDAIFRAVERSDAALVGDGHYVRFEFCQGGCYFFRASAVRSITSMLQRDGMDQILREVDVVVEDVAATHFARRLGLKVWMTWIMMFPDELRNAGGLTRWARWKFSCAHFVMKNKAYMLESYERDMFHGRVPEKYARQLETA
;
A
#
# COMPACT_ATOMS: atom_id res chain seq x y z
N MET A 1 30.73 -7.74 6.64
CA MET A 1 29.32 -8.03 7.05
C MET A 1 28.55 -8.35 5.79
N LEU A 2 27.90 -9.51 5.71
CA LEU A 2 27.01 -9.81 4.57
C LEU A 2 25.89 -8.76 4.52
N PRO A 3 25.47 -8.30 3.33
CA PRO A 3 24.32 -7.41 3.21
C PRO A 3 23.14 -7.98 4.00
N ILE A 4 22.41 -7.14 4.73
CA ILE A 4 21.26 -7.51 5.59
C ILE A 4 20.31 -8.48 4.87
N ARG A 5 20.17 -8.35 3.56
CA ARG A 5 19.34 -9.22 2.72
C ARG A 5 19.85 -10.66 2.56
N LEU A 6 21.16 -10.89 2.57
CA LEU A 6 21.69 -12.27 2.54
C LEU A 6 21.44 -12.98 3.86
N GLN A 7 21.41 -12.25 4.98
CA GLN A 7 21.03 -12.81 6.29
C GLN A 7 19.53 -13.20 6.32
N GLN A 8 18.71 -12.59 5.49
CA GLN A 8 17.27 -12.87 5.39
C GLN A 8 16.91 -13.93 4.32
N LEU A 9 17.91 -14.48 3.62
CA LEU A 9 17.67 -15.44 2.53
C LEU A 9 16.79 -16.64 2.91
N PRO A 10 16.98 -17.31 4.08
CA PRO A 10 16.12 -18.43 4.47
C PRO A 10 14.66 -18.02 4.66
N ARG A 11 14.43 -16.80 5.18
CA ARG A 11 13.11 -16.21 5.36
C ARG A 11 12.47 -15.89 4.02
N PHE A 12 13.23 -15.29 3.12
CA PHE A 12 12.82 -15.03 1.77
C PHE A 12 12.37 -16.29 1.02
N LEU A 13 13.16 -17.35 1.05
CA LEU A 13 12.83 -18.60 0.38
C LEU A 13 11.53 -19.20 0.92
N ARG A 14 11.33 -19.20 2.25
CA ARG A 14 10.09 -19.66 2.89
C ARG A 14 8.88 -18.83 2.44
N GLN A 15 8.98 -17.51 2.48
CA GLN A 15 7.89 -16.59 2.08
C GLN A 15 7.57 -16.74 0.59
N THR A 16 8.56 -16.93 -0.27
CA THR A 16 8.38 -17.17 -1.69
C THR A 16 7.66 -18.50 -1.94
N ALA A 17 8.04 -19.55 -1.21
CA ALA A 17 7.38 -20.85 -1.29
C ALA A 17 5.93 -20.77 -0.80
N GLU A 18 5.66 -20.07 0.30
CA GLU A 18 4.32 -19.85 0.82
C GLU A 18 3.45 -19.07 -0.17
N ARG A 19 3.95 -17.96 -0.73
CA ARG A 19 3.24 -17.22 -1.77
C ARG A 19 2.95 -18.08 -2.99
N SER A 20 3.91 -18.86 -3.45
CA SER A 20 3.72 -19.78 -4.58
C SER A 20 2.67 -20.86 -4.29
N ARG A 21 2.63 -21.35 -3.05
CA ARG A 21 1.61 -22.29 -2.60
C ARG A 21 0.22 -21.67 -2.62
N LEU A 22 0.08 -20.46 -2.07
CA LEU A 22 -1.20 -19.71 -2.05
C LEU A 22 -1.72 -19.46 -3.46
N LEU A 23 -0.86 -19.06 -4.40
CA LEU A 23 -1.26 -18.79 -5.79
C LEU A 23 -1.80 -20.02 -6.53
N ARG A 24 -1.49 -21.24 -6.06
CA ARG A 24 -2.02 -22.50 -6.62
C ARG A 24 -3.33 -22.95 -5.99
N GLN A 25 -3.75 -22.34 -4.87
CA GLN A 25 -5.00 -22.71 -4.22
C GLN A 25 -6.20 -22.17 -5.02
N PRO A 26 -7.30 -22.92 -5.08
CA PRO A 26 -8.53 -22.40 -5.64
C PRO A 26 -9.01 -21.21 -4.82
N LEU A 27 -9.63 -20.26 -5.50
CA LEU A 27 -10.23 -19.10 -4.85
C LEU A 27 -11.66 -19.46 -4.46
N ALA A 28 -11.96 -19.48 -3.16
CA ALA A 28 -13.30 -19.77 -2.65
C ALA A 28 -14.28 -18.62 -2.94
N ARG A 29 -13.82 -17.38 -2.81
CA ARG A 29 -14.56 -16.16 -3.10
C ARG A 29 -13.57 -15.06 -3.48
N GLN A 30 -13.92 -14.25 -4.48
CA GLN A 30 -13.15 -13.06 -4.83
C GLN A 30 -13.51 -11.90 -3.88
N PRO A 31 -12.60 -11.47 -2.99
CA PRO A 31 -12.86 -10.34 -2.10
C PRO A 31 -12.89 -9.02 -2.89
N LEU A 32 -13.57 -8.03 -2.34
CA LEU A 32 -13.44 -6.65 -2.74
C LEU A 32 -12.21 -6.04 -2.05
N PHE A 33 -11.33 -5.41 -2.81
CA PHE A 33 -10.20 -4.63 -2.30
C PHE A 33 -10.60 -3.16 -2.27
N ARG A 34 -10.66 -2.56 -1.10
CA ARG A 34 -10.82 -1.12 -0.94
C ARG A 34 -9.47 -0.51 -0.60
N LEU A 35 -8.89 0.18 -1.57
CA LEU A 35 -7.55 0.74 -1.48
C LEU A 35 -7.61 2.18 -0.98
N CYS A 36 -6.97 2.45 0.16
CA CYS A 36 -6.91 3.74 0.81
C CYS A 36 -5.57 4.41 0.48
N TYR A 37 -5.62 5.47 -0.31
CA TYR A 37 -4.51 6.37 -0.59
C TYR A 37 -4.64 7.60 0.29
N PHE A 38 -3.54 8.01 0.91
CA PHE A 38 -3.45 9.27 1.64
C PHE A 38 -2.58 10.21 0.81
N SER A 39 -3.11 11.39 0.43
CA SER A 39 -2.44 12.26 -0.52
C SER A 39 -2.78 13.73 -0.29
N CYS A 40 -2.01 14.60 -0.93
CA CYS A 40 -2.22 16.04 -0.96
C CYS A 40 -1.87 16.59 -2.34
N GLN A 41 -2.14 17.90 -2.56
CA GLN A 41 -1.91 18.56 -3.84
C GLN A 41 -0.47 18.33 -4.37
N SER A 42 0.54 18.53 -3.53
CA SER A 42 1.96 18.38 -3.92
C SER A 42 2.36 16.94 -4.26
N TYR A 43 1.54 15.94 -3.90
CA TYR A 43 1.75 14.52 -4.19
C TYR A 43 0.96 14.02 -5.41
N PHE A 44 0.19 14.88 -6.06
CA PHE A 44 -0.71 14.49 -7.15
C PHE A 44 -0.01 13.69 -8.25
N ARG A 45 1.18 14.12 -8.70
CA ARG A 45 1.94 13.42 -9.75
C ARG A 45 2.25 11.98 -9.39
N TYR A 46 2.66 11.75 -8.17
CA TYR A 46 2.99 10.41 -7.67
C TYR A 46 1.72 9.57 -7.56
N LEU A 47 0.65 10.12 -6.98
CA LEU A 47 -0.65 9.47 -6.89
C LEU A 47 -1.18 9.09 -8.28
N TYR A 48 -1.06 9.96 -9.27
CA TYR A 48 -1.46 9.69 -10.65
C TYR A 48 -0.67 8.51 -11.23
N CYS A 49 0.66 8.50 -11.09
CA CYS A 49 1.52 7.40 -11.55
C CYS A 49 1.20 6.09 -10.82
N ALA A 50 0.96 6.15 -9.51
CA ALA A 50 0.58 4.99 -8.70
C ALA A 50 -0.73 4.37 -9.19
N LEU A 51 -1.77 5.19 -9.36
CA LEU A 51 -3.09 4.75 -9.80
C LEU A 51 -3.07 4.23 -11.25
N HIS A 52 -2.32 4.86 -12.15
CA HIS A 52 -2.20 4.37 -13.52
C HIS A 52 -1.48 3.02 -13.58
N SER A 53 -0.40 2.84 -12.79
CA SER A 53 0.29 1.56 -12.68
C SER A 53 -0.62 0.47 -12.11
N LEU A 54 -1.46 0.82 -11.12
CA LEU A 54 -2.46 -0.08 -10.56
C LEU A 54 -3.49 -0.51 -11.63
N GLN A 55 -4.03 0.43 -12.40
CA GLN A 55 -4.99 0.14 -13.47
C GLN A 55 -4.42 -0.82 -14.51
N ALA A 56 -3.14 -0.67 -14.85
CA ALA A 56 -2.46 -1.54 -15.81
C ALA A 56 -2.36 -2.99 -15.35
N VAL A 57 -2.37 -3.26 -14.04
CA VAL A 57 -2.18 -4.60 -13.47
C VAL A 57 -3.44 -5.19 -12.82
N ALA A 58 -4.46 -4.36 -12.55
CA ALA A 58 -5.64 -4.73 -11.76
C ALA A 58 -6.68 -5.58 -12.51
N GLY A 59 -6.41 -6.00 -13.74
CA GLY A 59 -7.36 -6.74 -14.56
C GLY A 59 -7.94 -7.97 -13.86
N GLY A 60 -9.27 -8.02 -13.76
CA GLY A 60 -10.00 -9.13 -13.12
C GLY A 60 -9.94 -9.12 -11.58
N LEU A 61 -9.49 -8.04 -10.93
CA LEU A 61 -9.64 -7.79 -9.50
C LEU A 61 -10.89 -6.92 -9.23
N ARG A 62 -11.53 -7.12 -8.09
CA ARG A 62 -12.59 -6.23 -7.61
C ARG A 62 -11.95 -5.16 -6.74
N ILE A 63 -11.79 -3.96 -7.29
CA ILE A 63 -11.09 -2.85 -6.62
C ILE A 63 -12.00 -1.63 -6.53
N GLU A 64 -12.04 -1.01 -5.36
CA GLU A 64 -12.51 0.35 -5.09
C GLU A 64 -11.35 1.20 -4.59
N VAL A 65 -11.27 2.45 -5.03
CA VAL A 65 -10.21 3.37 -4.62
C VAL A 65 -10.81 4.53 -3.81
N LEU A 66 -10.29 4.71 -2.59
CA LEU A 66 -10.52 5.88 -1.76
C LEU A 66 -9.25 6.71 -1.69
N VAL A 67 -9.36 8.00 -1.98
CA VAL A 67 -8.27 8.97 -1.79
C VAL A 67 -8.65 9.90 -0.65
N PHE A 68 -7.94 9.83 0.45
CA PHE A 68 -8.05 10.74 1.58
C PHE A 68 -7.17 11.96 1.31
N SER A 69 -7.82 13.03 0.83
CA SER A 69 -7.14 14.27 0.42
C SER A 69 -6.94 15.18 1.61
N ASP A 70 -5.68 15.56 1.88
CA ASP A 70 -5.31 16.44 2.98
C ASP A 70 -6.04 17.79 2.89
N THR A 71 -6.69 18.21 3.98
CA THR A 71 -7.44 19.48 4.00
C THR A 71 -6.54 20.71 4.06
N ASP A 72 -5.29 20.57 4.49
CA ASP A 72 -4.32 21.68 4.51
C ASP A 72 -3.73 21.94 3.11
N GLN A 73 -3.67 20.90 2.27
CA GLN A 73 -3.21 20.95 0.88
C GLN A 73 -4.12 20.08 -0.01
N PRO A 74 -5.40 20.48 -0.20
CA PRO A 74 -6.38 19.65 -0.87
C PRO A 74 -6.05 19.49 -2.37
N LEU A 75 -6.37 18.32 -2.90
CA LEU A 75 -6.38 18.12 -4.34
C LEU A 75 -7.34 19.14 -5.00
N SER A 76 -6.89 19.79 -6.06
CA SER A 76 -7.72 20.72 -6.82
C SER A 76 -8.86 20.02 -7.56
N ALA A 77 -9.90 20.75 -7.93
CA ALA A 77 -11.01 20.22 -8.72
C ALA A 77 -10.52 19.58 -10.04
N ALA A 78 -9.56 20.23 -10.72
CA ALA A 78 -8.98 19.71 -11.95
C ALA A 78 -8.22 18.37 -11.70
N GLN A 79 -7.45 18.29 -10.62
CA GLN A 79 -6.76 17.06 -10.25
C GLN A 79 -7.74 15.92 -9.92
N ILE A 80 -8.84 16.24 -9.25
CA ILE A 80 -9.89 15.25 -8.92
C ILE A 80 -10.55 14.74 -10.20
N GLU A 81 -10.87 15.58 -11.17
CA GLU A 81 -11.42 15.14 -12.45
C GLU A 81 -10.44 14.25 -13.22
N ILE A 82 -9.16 14.60 -13.27
CA ILE A 82 -8.12 13.74 -13.86
C ILE A 82 -8.09 12.34 -13.21
N LEU A 83 -8.23 12.28 -11.88
CA LEU A 83 -8.27 11.00 -11.18
C LEU A 83 -9.55 10.19 -11.45
N ARG A 84 -10.70 10.86 -11.63
CA ARG A 84 -11.98 10.23 -12.02
C ARG A 84 -11.93 9.64 -13.42
N ASP A 85 -11.30 10.37 -14.35
CA ASP A 85 -11.08 9.88 -15.72
C ASP A 85 -10.16 8.65 -15.74
N LEU A 86 -9.15 8.64 -14.87
CA LEU A 86 -8.20 7.53 -14.77
C LEU A 86 -8.82 6.31 -14.10
N VAL A 87 -9.55 6.50 -13.00
CA VAL A 87 -10.13 5.43 -12.17
C VAL A 87 -11.62 5.68 -12.00
N PRO A 88 -12.48 5.16 -12.89
CA PRO A 88 -13.93 5.31 -12.75
C PRO A 88 -14.41 4.81 -11.39
N GLY A 89 -15.20 5.62 -10.69
CA GLY A 89 -15.73 5.30 -9.36
C GLY A 89 -14.79 5.63 -8.20
N ILE A 90 -13.64 6.25 -8.45
CA ILE A 90 -12.76 6.76 -7.39
C ILE A 90 -13.51 7.74 -6.49
N ARG A 91 -13.34 7.60 -5.19
CA ARG A 91 -13.89 8.53 -4.20
C ARG A 91 -12.78 9.34 -3.58
N VAL A 92 -12.83 10.67 -3.74
CA VAL A 92 -11.90 11.61 -3.08
C VAL A 92 -12.62 12.20 -1.87
N ILE A 93 -12.05 12.01 -0.69
CA ILE A 93 -12.63 12.35 0.60
C ILE A 93 -11.73 13.39 1.27
N PRO A 94 -12.21 14.61 1.56
CA PRO A 94 -11.46 15.56 2.36
C PRO A 94 -11.11 14.94 3.73
N TRP A 95 -9.85 15.03 4.15
CA TRP A 95 -9.39 14.34 5.34
C TRP A 95 -8.36 15.17 6.11
N PRO A 96 -8.57 15.42 7.41
CA PRO A 96 -7.64 16.23 8.18
C PRO A 96 -6.33 15.47 8.35
N LYS A 97 -5.20 16.14 8.06
CA LYS A 97 -3.85 15.59 8.23
C LYS A 97 -3.69 14.18 7.64
N SER A 98 -3.98 14.04 6.35
CA SER A 98 -3.75 12.77 5.63
C SER A 98 -2.25 12.44 5.50
N MET A 99 -1.39 13.44 5.65
CA MET A 99 0.07 13.36 5.55
C MET A 99 0.72 13.64 6.91
N GLY A 100 1.86 13.00 7.19
CA GLY A 100 2.64 13.24 8.41
C GLY A 100 2.98 11.99 9.21
N TRP A 101 3.37 12.17 10.47
CA TRP A 101 3.92 11.14 11.36
C TRP A 101 3.38 11.29 12.79
N GLY A 102 3.48 10.20 13.57
CA GLY A 102 3.20 10.20 14.99
C GLY A 102 1.76 9.88 15.37
N ALA A 103 1.45 9.96 16.66
CA ALA A 103 0.20 9.47 17.26
C ALA A 103 -1.06 10.10 16.63
N VAL A 104 -1.03 11.41 16.37
CA VAL A 104 -2.16 12.13 15.76
C VAL A 104 -2.45 11.57 14.38
N GLN A 105 -1.40 11.33 13.58
CA GLN A 105 -1.52 10.75 12.24
C GLN A 105 -2.08 9.34 12.29
N ILE A 106 -1.61 8.50 13.21
CA ILE A 106 -2.15 7.15 13.41
C ILE A 106 -3.65 7.20 13.69
N GLY A 107 -4.09 8.14 14.54
CA GLY A 107 -5.51 8.36 14.85
C GLY A 107 -6.33 8.73 13.63
N HIS A 108 -5.82 9.60 12.76
CA HIS A 108 -6.49 9.97 11.50
C HIS A 108 -6.59 8.79 10.53
N ILE A 109 -5.51 8.00 10.39
CA ILE A 109 -5.49 6.83 9.52
C ILE A 109 -6.49 5.77 10.00
N TRP A 110 -6.53 5.47 11.30
CA TRP A 110 -7.48 4.47 11.83
C TRP A 110 -8.94 4.91 11.72
N ARG A 111 -9.24 6.20 11.82
CA ARG A 111 -10.58 6.73 11.50
C ARG A 111 -10.92 6.56 10.01
N ALA A 112 -9.94 6.75 9.13
CA ALA A 112 -10.14 6.50 7.70
C ALA A 112 -10.39 5.01 7.40
N TYR A 113 -9.71 4.10 8.09
CA TYR A 113 -9.97 2.66 7.95
C TYR A 113 -11.36 2.27 8.51
N ALA A 114 -11.78 2.86 9.63
CA ALA A 114 -13.12 2.67 10.16
C ALA A 114 -14.19 3.08 9.13
N LEU A 115 -14.01 4.20 8.44
CA LEU A 115 -14.86 4.60 7.32
C LEU A 115 -14.73 3.63 6.13
N ALA A 116 -13.51 3.19 5.83
CA ALA A 116 -13.25 2.32 4.70
C ALA A 116 -13.85 0.91 4.83
N VAL A 117 -14.15 0.42 6.02
CA VAL A 117 -14.78 -0.89 6.21
C VAL A 117 -16.30 -0.87 6.12
N GLU A 118 -16.92 0.31 6.04
CA GLU A 118 -18.36 0.42 5.94
C GLU A 118 -18.88 -0.28 4.68
N GLY A 119 -19.87 -1.17 4.84
CA GLY A 119 -20.45 -1.93 3.75
C GLY A 119 -19.58 -3.07 3.18
N LEU A 120 -18.38 -3.31 3.72
CA LEU A 120 -17.57 -4.48 3.36
C LEU A 120 -18.00 -5.72 4.14
N GLU A 121 -17.85 -6.90 3.53
CA GLU A 121 -17.96 -8.18 4.23
C GLU A 121 -16.64 -8.49 4.96
N ASP A 122 -16.67 -9.41 5.94
CA ASP A 122 -15.52 -9.75 6.78
C ASP A 122 -14.29 -10.24 6.00
N GLY A 123 -14.52 -10.93 4.89
CA GLY A 123 -13.48 -11.43 4.01
C GLY A 123 -12.94 -10.42 2.99
N ASP A 124 -13.59 -9.26 2.85
CA ASP A 124 -13.09 -8.19 1.99
C ASP A 124 -11.82 -7.55 2.59
N VAL A 125 -11.15 -6.73 1.82
CA VAL A 125 -9.82 -6.23 2.14
C VAL A 125 -9.81 -4.70 2.13
N VAL A 126 -9.29 -4.10 3.19
CA VAL A 126 -8.87 -2.70 3.21
C VAL A 126 -7.36 -2.67 3.09
N ALA A 127 -6.83 -1.91 2.15
CA ALA A 127 -5.39 -1.77 1.97
C ALA A 127 -4.96 -0.32 2.11
N ARG A 128 -3.84 -0.08 2.78
CA ARG A 128 -3.10 1.16 2.65
C ARG A 128 -2.15 1.06 1.49
N ILE A 129 -2.18 2.08 0.63
CA ILE A 129 -1.22 2.24 -0.45
C ILE A 129 -0.73 3.69 -0.41
N ASP A 130 0.57 3.89 -0.28
CA ASP A 130 1.15 5.24 -0.36
C ASP A 130 1.10 5.77 -1.79
N SER A 131 0.98 7.08 -1.94
CA SER A 131 0.87 7.74 -3.25
C SER A 131 2.13 7.56 -4.13
N ASP A 132 3.23 7.08 -3.56
CA ASP A 132 4.50 6.83 -4.24
C ASP A 132 4.82 5.33 -4.39
N VAL A 133 3.78 4.49 -4.42
CA VAL A 133 3.86 3.05 -4.73
C VAL A 133 3.47 2.79 -6.17
N PHE A 134 4.38 2.20 -6.94
CA PHE A 134 4.20 1.86 -8.35
C PHE A 134 4.06 0.35 -8.52
N PHE A 135 2.92 -0.13 -9.02
CA PHE A 135 2.66 -1.55 -9.26
C PHE A 135 3.17 -1.99 -10.63
N PHE A 136 3.69 -3.20 -10.72
CA PHE A 136 4.11 -3.82 -11.97
C PHE A 136 3.60 -5.26 -12.17
N ASN A 137 2.90 -5.82 -11.18
CA ASN A 137 2.09 -7.03 -11.31
C ASN A 137 1.04 -7.13 -10.20
N ASP A 138 0.08 -8.04 -10.37
CA ASP A 138 -1.03 -8.28 -9.44
C ASP A 138 -0.75 -9.42 -8.43
N ALA A 139 0.45 -9.98 -8.40
CA ALA A 139 0.74 -11.19 -7.64
C ALA A 139 0.45 -11.08 -6.14
N ILE A 140 0.65 -9.89 -5.55
CA ILE A 140 0.31 -9.68 -4.13
C ILE A 140 -1.19 -9.72 -3.90
N PHE A 141 -1.99 -9.09 -4.76
CA PHE A 141 -3.45 -9.12 -4.65
C PHE A 141 -3.95 -10.55 -4.74
N ARG A 142 -3.45 -11.32 -5.72
CA ARG A 142 -3.79 -12.74 -5.88
C ARG A 142 -3.38 -13.61 -4.71
N ALA A 143 -2.28 -13.29 -4.05
CA ALA A 143 -1.85 -13.99 -2.84
C ALA A 143 -2.72 -13.61 -1.63
N VAL A 144 -3.07 -12.32 -1.47
CA VAL A 144 -3.97 -11.83 -0.42
C VAL A 144 -5.35 -12.45 -0.56
N GLU A 145 -5.93 -12.54 -1.78
CA GLU A 145 -7.21 -13.20 -2.02
C GLU A 145 -7.27 -14.60 -1.38
N ARG A 146 -6.17 -15.34 -1.43
CA ARG A 146 -6.06 -16.75 -1.00
C ARG A 146 -5.50 -16.93 0.40
N SER A 147 -5.01 -15.87 1.01
CA SER A 147 -4.47 -15.90 2.37
C SER A 147 -5.59 -15.87 3.40
N ASP A 148 -5.40 -16.55 4.51
CA ASP A 148 -6.24 -16.45 5.72
C ASP A 148 -5.68 -15.45 6.74
N ALA A 149 -4.60 -14.73 6.39
CA ALA A 149 -4.02 -13.73 7.26
C ALA A 149 -4.95 -12.51 7.41
N ALA A 150 -5.01 -12.00 8.64
CA ALA A 150 -5.74 -10.78 8.98
C ALA A 150 -5.01 -9.50 8.55
N LEU A 151 -3.67 -9.54 8.56
CA LEU A 151 -2.78 -8.50 8.06
C LEU A 151 -1.73 -9.12 7.15
N VAL A 152 -1.56 -8.56 5.95
CA VAL A 152 -0.50 -8.92 5.00
C VAL A 152 0.30 -7.68 4.66
N GLY A 153 1.63 -7.75 4.75
CA GLY A 153 2.50 -6.62 4.41
C GLY A 153 3.92 -7.03 4.06
N ASP A 154 4.70 -6.06 3.58
CA ASP A 154 6.13 -6.26 3.37
C ASP A 154 6.83 -6.35 4.73
N GLY A 155 7.60 -7.40 4.94
CA GLY A 155 8.26 -7.63 6.21
C GLY A 155 9.52 -6.78 6.37
N HIS A 156 9.55 -5.94 7.41
CA HIS A 156 10.75 -5.24 7.83
C HIS A 156 11.32 -5.84 9.12
N TYR A 157 12.64 -6.07 9.16
CA TYR A 157 13.27 -6.93 10.17
C TYR A 157 14.56 -6.31 10.75
N VAL A 158 14.60 -5.00 11.00
CA VAL A 158 15.84 -4.36 11.49
C VAL A 158 16.03 -4.57 12.98
N ARG A 159 15.11 -4.10 13.80
CA ARG A 159 15.13 -4.27 15.27
C ARG A 159 13.97 -5.13 15.74
N PHE A 160 12.85 -4.99 15.11
CA PHE A 160 11.60 -5.71 15.36
C PHE A 160 10.93 -5.99 14.02
N GLU A 161 9.98 -6.92 14.04
CA GLU A 161 9.26 -7.31 12.84
C GLU A 161 7.97 -6.50 12.71
N PHE A 162 7.77 -5.84 11.59
CA PHE A 162 6.53 -5.15 11.26
C PHE A 162 6.26 -5.17 9.76
N CYS A 163 5.00 -4.99 9.39
CA CYS A 163 4.58 -4.77 8.02
C CYS A 163 4.90 -3.33 7.65
N GLN A 164 5.84 -3.13 6.74
CA GLN A 164 6.30 -1.81 6.35
C GLN A 164 5.20 -0.99 5.71
N GLY A 165 5.17 0.30 6.02
CA GLY A 165 4.33 1.29 5.36
C GLY A 165 4.55 1.34 3.86
N GLY A 166 3.63 1.94 3.15
CA GLY A 166 3.62 2.00 1.69
C GLY A 166 2.64 1.02 1.07
N CYS A 167 2.64 -0.25 1.45
CA CYS A 167 1.67 -1.21 0.94
C CYS A 167 1.41 -2.35 1.94
N TYR A 168 0.23 -2.37 2.55
CA TYR A 168 -0.24 -3.50 3.36
C TYR A 168 -1.76 -3.65 3.31
N PHE A 169 -2.25 -4.84 3.68
CA PHE A 169 -3.61 -5.28 3.46
C PHE A 169 -4.19 -5.85 4.76
N PHE A 170 -5.33 -5.33 5.19
CA PHE A 170 -6.12 -5.87 6.30
C PHE A 170 -7.38 -6.56 5.80
N ARG A 171 -7.79 -7.67 6.44
CA ARG A 171 -9.18 -8.11 6.32
C ARG A 171 -10.10 -7.09 6.97
N ALA A 172 -11.28 -6.88 6.41
CA ALA A 172 -12.25 -5.93 6.95
C ALA A 172 -12.66 -6.28 8.40
N SER A 173 -12.80 -7.57 8.72
CA SER A 173 -13.01 -8.05 10.09
C SER A 173 -11.90 -7.64 11.05
N ALA A 174 -10.63 -7.68 10.61
CA ALA A 174 -9.49 -7.27 11.42
C ALA A 174 -9.52 -5.76 11.72
N VAL A 175 -9.83 -4.93 10.71
CA VAL A 175 -9.98 -3.49 10.92
C VAL A 175 -11.08 -3.19 11.94
N ARG A 176 -12.25 -3.85 11.85
CA ARG A 176 -13.34 -3.69 12.83
C ARG A 176 -12.89 -4.08 14.24
N SER A 177 -12.22 -5.22 14.39
CA SER A 177 -11.73 -5.70 15.68
C SER A 177 -10.70 -4.74 16.29
N ILE A 178 -9.76 -4.24 15.49
CA ILE A 178 -8.75 -3.28 15.93
C ILE A 178 -9.43 -1.95 16.29
N THR A 179 -10.33 -1.44 15.47
CA THR A 179 -11.07 -0.20 15.75
C THR A 179 -11.82 -0.30 17.09
N SER A 180 -12.52 -1.42 17.32
CA SER A 180 -13.23 -1.67 18.58
C SER A 180 -12.29 -1.74 19.78
N MET A 181 -11.10 -2.35 19.62
CA MET A 181 -10.07 -2.37 20.66
C MET A 181 -9.57 -0.95 20.96
N LEU A 182 -9.27 -0.16 19.93
CA LEU A 182 -8.78 1.22 20.09
C LEU A 182 -9.82 2.12 20.77
N GLN A 183 -11.11 1.92 20.50
CA GLN A 183 -12.20 2.63 21.15
C GLN A 183 -12.36 2.23 22.61
N ARG A 184 -12.26 0.94 22.94
CA ARG A 184 -12.41 0.41 24.29
C ARG A 184 -11.22 0.76 25.20
N ASP A 185 -10.01 0.50 24.73
CA ASP A 185 -8.79 0.55 25.54
C ASP A 185 -8.09 1.92 25.47
N GLY A 186 -8.47 2.77 24.52
CA GLY A 186 -7.85 4.07 24.26
C GLY A 186 -6.56 3.98 23.43
N MET A 187 -6.53 4.68 22.31
CA MET A 187 -5.38 4.66 21.39
C MET A 187 -4.08 5.10 22.06
N ASP A 188 -4.10 6.19 22.83
CA ASP A 188 -2.90 6.73 23.48
C ASP A 188 -2.30 5.75 24.50
N GLN A 189 -3.16 4.93 25.13
CA GLN A 189 -2.69 3.91 26.05
C GLN A 189 -1.96 2.79 25.30
N ILE A 190 -2.54 2.32 24.19
CA ILE A 190 -1.94 1.25 23.41
C ILE A 190 -0.66 1.72 22.71
N LEU A 191 -0.60 2.97 22.23
CA LEU A 191 0.59 3.53 21.60
C LEU A 191 1.80 3.63 22.53
N ARG A 192 1.62 3.65 23.87
CA ARG A 192 2.74 3.58 24.82
C ARG A 192 3.44 2.21 24.84
N GLU A 193 2.79 1.18 24.31
CA GLU A 193 3.34 -0.17 24.21
C GLU A 193 4.08 -0.39 22.88
N VAL A 194 4.02 0.59 21.96
CA VAL A 194 4.63 0.48 20.62
C VAL A 194 6.08 0.96 20.68
N ASP A 195 7.01 0.18 20.16
CA ASP A 195 8.45 0.48 20.18
C ASP A 195 8.80 1.81 19.48
N VAL A 196 8.12 2.10 18.38
CA VAL A 196 8.25 3.36 17.64
C VAL A 196 6.85 3.80 17.19
N VAL A 197 6.45 5.02 17.58
CA VAL A 197 5.12 5.57 17.28
C VAL A 197 5.08 6.07 15.84
N VAL A 198 5.11 5.11 14.92
CA VAL A 198 4.83 5.29 13.49
C VAL A 198 3.76 4.31 13.05
N GLU A 199 3.05 4.66 12.01
CA GLU A 199 1.79 4.03 11.65
C GLU A 199 1.92 2.53 11.31
N ASP A 200 2.90 2.13 10.55
CA ASP A 200 3.13 0.76 10.11
C ASP A 200 3.55 -0.17 11.27
N VAL A 201 4.37 0.34 12.20
CA VAL A 201 4.71 -0.37 13.43
C VAL A 201 3.48 -0.53 14.32
N ALA A 202 2.71 0.57 14.50
CA ALA A 202 1.48 0.55 15.29
C ALA A 202 0.43 -0.41 14.68
N ALA A 203 0.23 -0.39 13.36
CA ALA A 203 -0.69 -1.29 12.67
C ALA A 203 -0.37 -2.77 12.92
N THR A 204 0.92 -3.12 12.85
CA THR A 204 1.37 -4.48 13.14
C THR A 204 1.21 -4.84 14.63
N HIS A 205 1.52 -3.91 15.53
CA HIS A 205 1.33 -4.08 16.97
C HIS A 205 -0.13 -4.33 17.32
N PHE A 206 -1.07 -3.54 16.76
CA PHE A 206 -2.50 -3.69 17.01
C PHE A 206 -3.01 -5.06 16.57
N ALA A 207 -2.58 -5.54 15.41
CA ALA A 207 -2.94 -6.87 14.93
C ALA A 207 -2.43 -7.97 15.90
N ARG A 208 -1.18 -7.87 16.33
CA ARG A 208 -0.56 -8.83 17.25
C ARG A 208 -1.19 -8.82 18.64
N ARG A 209 -1.55 -7.63 19.16
CA ARG A 209 -2.22 -7.49 20.46
C ARG A 209 -3.55 -8.23 20.52
N LEU A 210 -4.24 -8.34 19.39
CA LEU A 210 -5.48 -9.12 19.24
C LEU A 210 -5.24 -10.60 18.87
N GLY A 211 -3.98 -11.06 18.80
CA GLY A 211 -3.66 -12.41 18.37
C GLY A 211 -4.00 -12.70 16.90
N LEU A 212 -4.15 -11.66 16.08
CA LEU A 212 -4.51 -11.82 14.68
C LEU A 212 -3.33 -12.37 13.88
N LYS A 213 -3.63 -13.22 12.89
CA LYS A 213 -2.61 -13.78 12.01
C LYS A 213 -2.02 -12.69 11.11
N VAL A 214 -0.71 -12.48 11.22
CA VAL A 214 0.08 -11.57 10.39
C VAL A 214 0.93 -12.38 9.43
N TRP A 215 0.80 -12.10 8.13
CA TRP A 215 1.65 -12.70 7.10
C TRP A 215 2.55 -11.63 6.49
N MET A 216 3.85 -11.77 6.73
CA MET A 216 4.88 -10.90 6.16
C MET A 216 5.50 -11.58 4.95
N THR A 217 5.48 -10.90 3.83
CA THR A 217 6.04 -11.40 2.57
C THR A 217 6.75 -10.26 1.84
N TRP A 218 7.48 -10.58 0.80
CA TRP A 218 8.15 -9.57 -0.02
C TRP A 218 7.17 -9.01 -1.04
N ILE A 219 6.85 -7.73 -0.91
CA ILE A 219 5.88 -7.01 -1.74
C ILE A 219 6.57 -5.92 -2.52
N MET A 220 7.39 -5.12 -1.85
CA MET A 220 7.94 -3.87 -2.34
C MET A 220 9.44 -3.95 -2.62
N MET A 221 9.85 -3.37 -3.73
CA MET A 221 11.25 -3.09 -4.05
C MET A 221 11.55 -1.63 -3.79
N PHE A 222 12.73 -1.34 -3.25
CA PHE A 222 13.17 0.03 -3.02
C PHE A 222 13.93 0.58 -4.22
N PRO A 223 13.90 1.91 -4.45
CA PRO A 223 14.49 2.55 -5.62
C PRO A 223 15.97 2.29 -5.83
N ASP A 224 16.76 2.22 -4.77
CA ASP A 224 18.19 1.93 -4.88
C ASP A 224 18.43 0.54 -5.48
N GLU A 225 17.53 -0.41 -5.24
CA GLU A 225 17.58 -1.74 -5.84
C GLU A 225 17.19 -1.72 -7.31
N LEU A 226 16.20 -0.90 -7.67
CA LEU A 226 15.80 -0.69 -9.06
C LEU A 226 16.93 -0.08 -9.88
N ARG A 227 17.64 0.93 -9.35
CA ARG A 227 18.79 1.56 -10.00
C ARG A 227 19.92 0.57 -10.20
N ASN A 228 20.27 -0.18 -9.16
CA ASN A 228 21.32 -1.18 -9.19
C ASN A 228 21.01 -2.35 -10.14
N ALA A 229 19.72 -2.66 -10.32
CA ALA A 229 19.27 -3.71 -11.23
C ALA A 229 19.07 -3.24 -12.68
N GLY A 230 19.37 -1.98 -13.00
CA GLY A 230 19.14 -1.41 -14.33
C GLY A 230 17.67 -1.27 -14.70
N GLY A 231 16.79 -1.15 -13.70
CA GLY A 231 15.34 -1.04 -13.85
C GLY A 231 14.59 -2.32 -13.45
N LEU A 232 13.33 -2.44 -13.88
CA LEU A 232 12.47 -3.59 -13.58
C LEU A 232 12.87 -4.83 -14.40
N THR A 233 13.86 -5.55 -13.92
CA THR A 233 14.28 -6.83 -14.52
C THR A 233 13.17 -7.88 -14.41
N ARG A 234 13.22 -8.95 -15.24
CA ARG A 234 12.30 -10.09 -15.12
C ARG A 234 12.31 -10.69 -13.71
N TRP A 235 13.47 -10.71 -13.06
CA TRP A 235 13.63 -11.22 -11.71
C TRP A 235 12.92 -10.32 -10.66
N ALA A 236 13.07 -8.99 -10.77
CA ALA A 236 12.38 -8.04 -9.89
C ALA A 236 10.86 -8.18 -10.02
N ARG A 237 10.33 -8.24 -11.26
CA ARG A 237 8.90 -8.44 -11.53
C ARG A 237 8.36 -9.77 -11.02
N TRP A 238 9.18 -10.81 -11.01
CA TRP A 238 8.80 -12.10 -10.45
C TRP A 238 8.77 -12.09 -8.94
N LYS A 239 9.71 -11.40 -8.29
CA LYS A 239 9.91 -11.38 -6.84
C LYS A 239 8.97 -10.41 -6.14
N PHE A 240 8.83 -9.20 -6.67
CA PHE A 240 8.06 -8.11 -6.06
C PHE A 240 6.81 -7.79 -6.88
N SER A 241 5.84 -7.12 -6.25
CA SER A 241 4.63 -6.66 -6.93
C SER A 241 4.64 -5.17 -7.20
N CYS A 242 5.40 -4.41 -6.44
CA CYS A 242 5.50 -2.96 -6.58
C CYS A 242 6.87 -2.43 -6.16
N ALA A 243 7.10 -1.16 -6.46
CA ALA A 243 8.21 -0.38 -5.94
C ALA A 243 7.67 0.77 -5.09
N HIS A 244 8.34 1.10 -3.99
CA HIS A 244 7.98 2.19 -3.10
C HIS A 244 9.05 3.27 -3.13
N PHE A 245 8.71 4.44 -3.70
CA PHE A 245 9.65 5.55 -3.98
C PHE A 245 9.69 6.55 -2.82
N VAL A 246 10.25 6.14 -1.70
CA VAL A 246 10.29 6.96 -0.48
C VAL A 246 11.24 8.14 -0.56
N MET A 247 10.93 9.23 0.15
CA MET A 247 11.79 10.38 0.43
C MET A 247 12.46 10.97 -0.83
N LYS A 248 13.79 11.05 -0.86
CA LYS A 248 14.60 11.61 -1.96
C LYS A 248 14.48 10.88 -3.29
N ASN A 249 13.89 9.68 -3.28
CA ASN A 249 13.76 8.86 -4.47
C ASN A 249 12.46 9.11 -5.26
N LYS A 250 11.59 10.01 -4.80
CA LYS A 250 10.29 10.26 -5.46
C LYS A 250 10.41 10.70 -6.91
N ALA A 251 11.36 11.57 -7.24
CA ALA A 251 11.61 11.96 -8.63
C ALA A 251 11.88 10.76 -9.55
N TYR A 252 12.54 9.73 -9.04
CA TYR A 252 12.82 8.51 -9.79
C TYR A 252 11.56 7.70 -10.13
N MET A 253 10.44 7.91 -9.42
CA MET A 253 9.16 7.32 -9.78
C MET A 253 8.66 7.83 -11.13
N LEU A 254 8.83 9.11 -11.43
CA LEU A 254 8.44 9.71 -12.71
C LEU A 254 9.28 9.15 -13.87
N GLU A 255 10.59 9.01 -13.66
CA GLU A 255 11.47 8.36 -14.63
C GLU A 255 11.08 6.88 -14.87
N SER A 256 10.72 6.17 -13.79
CA SER A 256 10.26 4.78 -13.88
C SER A 256 8.90 4.68 -14.57
N TYR A 257 8.00 5.62 -14.33
CA TYR A 257 6.71 5.72 -15.00
C TYR A 257 6.89 5.92 -16.51
N GLU A 258 7.73 6.85 -16.93
CA GLU A 258 8.06 7.09 -18.34
C GLU A 258 8.64 5.83 -19.00
N ARG A 259 9.65 5.24 -18.38
CA ARG A 259 10.35 4.08 -18.93
C ARG A 259 9.50 2.82 -18.95
N ASP A 260 8.85 2.51 -17.83
CA ASP A 260 8.25 1.19 -17.61
C ASP A 260 6.81 1.10 -18.13
N MET A 261 6.09 2.23 -18.20
CA MET A 261 4.74 2.30 -18.76
C MET A 261 4.73 2.62 -20.26
N PHE A 262 5.67 3.46 -20.74
CA PHE A 262 5.63 4.02 -22.09
C PHE A 262 6.91 3.81 -22.91
N HIS A 263 7.84 3.00 -22.42
CA HIS A 263 9.10 2.72 -23.11
C HIS A 263 9.90 3.97 -23.49
N GLY A 264 9.90 4.97 -22.61
CA GLY A 264 10.66 6.20 -22.75
C GLY A 264 9.95 7.34 -23.47
N ARG A 265 8.67 7.20 -23.82
CA ARG A 265 7.90 8.28 -24.46
C ARG A 265 6.48 8.37 -23.91
N VAL A 266 6.29 9.24 -22.93
CA VAL A 266 4.94 9.51 -22.36
C VAL A 266 4.06 10.17 -23.43
N PRO A 267 2.91 9.59 -23.77
CA PRO A 267 1.96 10.24 -24.69
C PRO A 267 1.51 11.60 -24.15
N GLU A 268 1.30 12.57 -25.05
CA GLU A 268 0.98 13.94 -24.70
C GLU A 268 -0.20 14.08 -23.73
N LYS A 269 -1.23 13.24 -23.91
CA LYS A 269 -2.38 13.18 -23.01
C LYS A 269 -1.96 12.99 -21.54
N TYR A 270 -1.03 12.09 -21.26
CA TYR A 270 -0.57 11.77 -19.90
C TYR A 270 0.47 12.79 -19.40
N ALA A 271 1.31 13.33 -20.30
CA ALA A 271 2.27 14.38 -19.96
C ALA A 271 1.56 15.64 -19.46
N ARG A 272 0.53 16.11 -20.18
CA ARG A 272 -0.29 17.27 -19.77
C ARG A 272 -0.94 17.07 -18.40
N GLN A 273 -1.39 15.85 -18.08
CA GLN A 273 -2.00 15.57 -16.78
C GLN A 273 -1.00 15.66 -15.63
N LEU A 274 0.27 15.30 -15.87
CA LEU A 274 1.34 15.45 -14.90
C LEU A 274 1.80 16.89 -14.71
N GLU A 275 1.61 17.76 -15.70
CA GLU A 275 1.91 19.20 -15.63
C GLU A 275 0.86 20.00 -14.85
N THR A 276 -0.35 19.46 -14.71
CA THR A 276 -1.47 20.10 -13.99
C THR A 276 -1.28 20.07 -12.45
N ALA A 277 -0.14 19.66 -12.00
CA ALA A 277 0.21 19.50 -10.58
C ALA A 277 0.76 20.79 -9.95
#